data_e642a62d33e84c237f8273f3e1895cd4
#
_entry.id   e642a62d33e84c237f8273f3e1895cd4
#
_cell.length_a   1.000
_cell.length_b   1.000
_cell.length_c   1.000
_cell.angle_alpha   90.00
_cell.angle_beta   90.00
_cell.angle_gamma   90.00
#
_symmetry.space_group_name_H-M   'P 1'
#
loop_
_entity.id
_entity.type
_entity.pdbx_description
1 polymer ?
#
loop_
_entity_poly.entity_id
_entity_poly.type
_entity_poly.pdbx_seq_one_letter_code
_entity_poly.pdbx_strand_id
1 'polypeptide(L)'
;MVLNKKITILQVLPDLNSGGVERGTLEVNKYLASKGHRTLVVSNGGRMVRELKSDKGEHFKLGVGKKNLFVIFTVFKLINFIKKNKIDIVHARSRLPAWVCFFAINFINKNNSPIFI
;
A
#
# COMPACT_ATOMS: atom_id res chain seq x y z
N MET A 1 -5.78 -6.29 25.64
CA MET A 1 -6.48 -7.15 24.68
C MET A 1 -5.48 -7.68 23.67
N VAL A 2 -5.41 -8.97 23.52
CA VAL A 2 -4.51 -9.57 22.54
C VAL A 2 -5.29 -9.77 21.23
N LEU A 3 -4.87 -9.08 20.21
CA LEU A 3 -5.47 -9.25 18.87
C LEU A 3 -4.73 -10.37 18.15
N ASN A 4 -5.29 -11.56 18.18
CA ASN A 4 -4.73 -12.70 17.46
C ASN A 4 -5.13 -12.70 15.99
N LYS A 5 -5.95 -11.73 15.57
CA LYS A 5 -6.42 -11.64 14.18
C LYS A 5 -5.30 -11.12 13.27
N LYS A 6 -5.02 -11.88 12.23
CA LYS A 6 -4.09 -11.43 11.18
C LYS A 6 -4.82 -10.48 10.24
N ILE A 7 -4.17 -9.40 9.87
CA ILE A 7 -4.75 -8.40 8.98
C ILE A 7 -3.86 -8.23 7.74
N THR A 8 -4.43 -7.61 6.72
CA THR A 8 -3.73 -7.29 5.48
C THR A 8 -3.57 -5.78 5.38
N ILE A 9 -2.32 -5.33 5.32
CA ILE A 9 -1.98 -3.91 5.33
C ILE A 9 -1.33 -3.55 4.01
N LEU A 10 -1.80 -2.46 3.40
CA LEU A 10 -1.25 -1.90 2.17
C LEU A 10 -0.61 -0.55 2.48
N GLN A 11 0.66 -0.40 2.13
CA GLN A 11 1.33 0.90 2.14
C GLN A 11 1.46 1.38 0.69
N VAL A 12 1.18 2.65 0.48
CA VAL A 12 1.20 3.25 -0.87
C VAL A 12 2.14 4.45 -0.87
N LEU A 13 3.13 4.42 -1.77
CA LEU A 13 4.10 5.50 -1.92
C LEU A 13 4.58 5.56 -3.37
N PRO A 14 5.22 6.69 -3.79
CA PRO A 14 5.61 6.84 -5.20
C PRO A 14 6.65 5.82 -5.67
N ASP A 15 7.76 5.71 -4.93
CA ASP A 15 8.90 4.89 -5.33
C ASP A 15 9.53 4.21 -4.13
N LEU A 16 10.32 3.16 -4.38
CA LEU A 16 11.10 2.43 -3.36
C LEU A 16 12.58 2.46 -3.73
N ASN A 17 13.16 3.64 -3.86
CA ASN A 17 14.57 3.78 -4.20
C ASN A 17 15.47 4.05 -3.00
N SER A 18 15.23 5.17 -2.30
CA SER A 18 15.98 5.53 -1.10
C SER A 18 15.29 6.71 -0.42
N GLY A 19 15.59 6.90 0.88
CA GLY A 19 15.02 8.01 1.64
C GLY A 19 14.33 7.55 2.90
N GLY A 20 13.89 8.52 3.71
CA GLY A 20 13.27 8.25 5.00
C GLY A 20 11.90 7.58 4.91
N VAL A 21 11.07 8.03 3.96
CA VAL A 21 9.75 7.43 3.74
C VAL A 21 9.88 5.96 3.31
N GLU A 22 10.79 5.70 2.38
CA GLU A 22 11.07 4.37 1.88
C GLU A 22 11.61 3.46 2.98
N ARG A 23 12.56 3.95 3.74
CA ARG A 23 13.13 3.17 4.85
C ARG A 23 12.07 2.87 5.92
N GLY A 24 11.24 3.84 6.26
CA GLY A 24 10.14 3.63 7.19
C GLY A 24 9.14 2.61 6.68
N THR A 25 8.87 2.61 5.37
CA THR A 25 7.99 1.62 4.74
C THR A 25 8.53 0.21 4.92
N LEU A 26 9.84 0.03 4.69
CA LEU A 26 10.47 -1.27 4.84
C LEU A 26 10.48 -1.74 6.30
N GLU A 27 10.72 -0.82 7.24
CA GLU A 27 10.73 -1.15 8.66
C GLU A 27 9.35 -1.60 9.15
N VAL A 28 8.30 -0.90 8.74
CA VAL A 28 6.92 -1.28 9.07
C VAL A 28 6.58 -2.64 8.45
N ASN A 29 6.96 -2.83 7.18
CA ASN A 29 6.75 -4.12 6.51
C ASN A 29 7.42 -5.26 7.27
N LYS A 30 8.68 -5.10 7.62
CA LYS A 30 9.45 -6.13 8.31
C LYS A 30 8.81 -6.48 9.65
N TYR A 31 8.44 -5.45 10.42
CA TYR A 31 7.83 -5.65 11.73
C TYR A 31 6.49 -6.39 11.61
N LEU A 32 5.60 -5.89 10.76
CA LEU A 32 4.27 -6.48 10.62
C LEU A 32 4.32 -7.89 10.05
N ALA A 33 5.18 -8.14 9.08
CA ALA A 33 5.36 -9.47 8.53
C ALA A 33 5.90 -10.45 9.58
N SER A 34 6.79 -9.98 10.45
CA SER A 34 7.32 -10.80 11.55
C SER A 34 6.25 -11.20 12.55
N LYS A 35 5.16 -10.42 12.64
CA LYS A 35 4.02 -10.72 13.50
C LYS A 35 2.95 -11.55 12.77
N GLY A 36 3.21 -11.96 11.55
CA GLY A 36 2.32 -12.83 10.78
C GLY A 36 1.24 -12.11 9.97
N HIS A 37 1.28 -10.78 9.90
CA HIS A 37 0.36 -10.03 9.06
C HIS A 37 0.80 -10.08 7.60
N ARG A 38 -0.16 -9.98 6.68
CA ARG A 38 0.14 -9.86 5.27
C ARG A 38 0.42 -8.40 4.95
N THR A 39 1.59 -8.12 4.40
CA THR A 39 2.01 -6.74 4.09
C THR A 39 2.23 -6.60 2.59
N LEU A 40 1.63 -5.56 2.01
CA LEU A 40 1.74 -5.25 0.59
C LEU A 40 2.18 -3.79 0.45
N VAL A 41 2.93 -3.52 -0.62
CA VAL A 41 3.35 -2.17 -0.96
C VAL A 41 3.05 -1.93 -2.42
N VAL A 42 2.38 -0.81 -2.70
CA VAL A 42 2.16 -0.30 -4.05
C VAL A 42 3.07 0.89 -4.27
N SER A 43 3.88 0.84 -5.31
CA SER A 43 4.76 1.93 -5.73
C SER A 43 5.15 1.74 -7.19
N ASN A 44 5.83 2.73 -7.77
CA ASN A 44 6.38 2.58 -9.11
C ASN A 44 7.58 1.61 -9.14
N GLY A 45 8.02 1.14 -7.98
CA GLY A 45 9.17 0.23 -7.86
C GLY A 45 10.44 0.96 -7.50
N GLY A 46 11.54 0.23 -7.52
CA GLY A 46 12.85 0.77 -7.22
C GLY A 46 13.77 -0.29 -6.62
N ARG A 47 15.01 0.12 -6.31
CA ARG A 47 16.04 -0.82 -5.84
C ARG A 47 15.73 -1.46 -4.48
N MET A 48 14.86 -0.85 -3.67
CA MET A 48 14.52 -1.38 -2.35
C MET A 48 13.43 -2.45 -2.39
N VAL A 49 12.85 -2.73 -3.55
CA VAL A 49 11.84 -3.79 -3.68
C VAL A 49 12.40 -5.15 -3.29
N ARG A 50 13.65 -5.41 -3.63
CA ARG A 50 14.31 -6.68 -3.27
C ARG A 50 14.37 -6.87 -1.74
N GLU A 51 14.75 -5.84 -1.01
CA GLU A 51 14.79 -5.90 0.45
C GLU A 51 13.39 -6.10 1.04
N LEU A 52 12.40 -5.40 0.49
CA LEU A 52 11.01 -5.56 0.92
C LEU A 52 10.56 -7.02 0.80
N LYS A 53 10.84 -7.65 -0.34
CA LYS A 53 10.45 -9.03 -0.58
C LYS A 53 11.23 -10.00 0.31
N SER A 54 12.49 -9.72 0.60
CA SER A 54 13.29 -10.57 1.50
C SER A 54 12.74 -10.53 2.93
N ASP A 55 12.07 -9.45 3.31
CA ASP A 55 11.38 -9.30 4.60
C ASP A 55 9.90 -9.73 4.50
N LYS A 56 9.56 -10.52 3.50
CA LYS A 56 8.25 -11.13 3.28
C LYS A 56 7.14 -10.16 2.90
N GLY A 57 7.49 -8.98 2.41
CA GLY A 57 6.52 -8.07 1.82
C GLY A 57 6.20 -8.45 0.38
N GLU A 58 5.02 -8.06 -0.07
CA GLU A 58 4.61 -8.22 -1.46
C GLU A 58 4.62 -6.83 -2.11
N HIS A 59 5.06 -6.76 -3.35
CA HIS A 59 5.10 -5.49 -4.08
C HIS A 59 4.25 -5.57 -5.34
N PHE A 60 3.43 -4.55 -5.56
CA PHE A 60 2.64 -4.39 -6.77
C PHE A 60 3.01 -3.06 -7.41
N LYS A 61 3.47 -3.10 -8.67
CA LYS A 61 3.92 -1.91 -9.37
C LYS A 61 2.74 -1.12 -9.90
N LEU A 62 2.63 0.14 -9.45
CA LEU A 62 1.59 1.06 -9.89
C LEU A 62 2.10 2.50 -9.72
N GLY A 63 1.97 3.32 -10.76
CA GLY A 63 2.50 4.67 -10.77
C GLY A 63 1.66 5.68 -9.99
N VAL A 64 1.53 5.49 -8.68
CA VAL A 64 0.70 6.33 -7.81
C VAL A 64 1.29 7.71 -7.53
N GLY A 65 2.56 7.94 -7.93
CA GLY A 65 3.23 9.22 -7.75
C GLY A 65 3.24 10.10 -8.99
N LYS A 66 2.62 9.67 -10.08
CA LYS A 66 2.67 10.40 -11.35
C LYS A 66 1.50 11.35 -11.47
N LYS A 67 1.82 12.63 -11.76
CA LYS A 67 0.83 13.69 -11.99
C LYS A 67 0.50 13.73 -13.48
N ASN A 68 -0.51 13.00 -13.93
CA ASN A 68 -0.96 13.06 -15.30
C ASN A 68 -2.41 12.61 -15.42
N LEU A 69 -2.95 12.61 -16.64
CA LEU A 69 -4.32 12.22 -16.90
C LEU A 69 -4.59 10.73 -16.61
N PHE A 70 -3.54 9.94 -16.41
CA PHE A 70 -3.67 8.52 -16.11
C PHE A 70 -3.98 8.24 -14.63
N VAL A 71 -4.12 9.28 -13.80
CA VAL A 71 -4.50 9.14 -12.40
C VAL A 71 -5.82 8.36 -12.27
N ILE A 72 -6.77 8.61 -13.17
CA ILE A 72 -8.06 7.91 -13.16
C ILE A 72 -7.86 6.40 -13.30
N PHE A 73 -7.01 5.98 -14.26
CA PHE A 73 -6.69 4.56 -14.44
C PHE A 73 -6.01 3.98 -13.21
N THR A 74 -5.13 4.76 -12.59
CA THR A 74 -4.45 4.36 -11.35
C THR A 74 -5.46 4.12 -10.24
N VAL A 75 -6.45 5.01 -10.09
CA VAL A 75 -7.52 4.85 -9.10
C VAL A 75 -8.28 3.55 -9.32
N PHE A 76 -8.70 3.26 -10.56
CA PHE A 76 -9.43 2.03 -10.85
C PHE A 76 -8.60 0.77 -10.59
N LYS A 77 -7.32 0.79 -10.97
CA LYS A 77 -6.43 -0.33 -10.69
C LYS A 77 -6.26 -0.55 -9.18
N LEU A 78 -6.16 0.54 -8.44
CA LEU A 78 -6.04 0.46 -6.98
C LEU A 78 -7.31 -0.09 -6.33
N ILE A 79 -8.49 0.33 -6.81
CA ILE A 79 -9.76 -0.21 -6.34
C ILE A 79 -9.79 -1.74 -6.52
N ASN A 80 -9.46 -2.21 -7.71
CA ASN A 80 -9.44 -3.64 -7.99
C ASN A 80 -8.44 -4.38 -7.10
N PHE A 81 -7.26 -3.79 -6.90
CA PHE A 81 -6.22 -4.37 -6.06
C PHE A 81 -6.69 -4.51 -4.61
N ILE A 82 -7.29 -3.45 -4.08
CA ILE A 82 -7.79 -3.44 -2.69
C ILE A 82 -8.86 -4.50 -2.49
N LYS A 83 -9.81 -4.58 -3.41
CA LYS A 83 -10.90 -5.57 -3.34
C LYS A 83 -10.38 -7.00 -3.49
N LYS A 84 -9.53 -7.23 -4.46
CA LYS A 84 -8.98 -8.56 -4.76
C LYS A 84 -8.18 -9.11 -3.58
N ASN A 85 -7.41 -8.26 -2.93
CA ASN A 85 -6.51 -8.67 -1.84
C ASN A 85 -7.13 -8.54 -0.46
N LYS A 86 -8.37 -8.08 -0.36
CA LYS A 86 -9.09 -7.93 0.92
C LYS A 86 -8.29 -7.11 1.92
N ILE A 87 -7.85 -5.92 1.49
CA ILE A 87 -7.02 -5.04 2.31
C ILE A 87 -7.82 -4.52 3.50
N ASP A 88 -7.25 -4.60 4.69
CA ASP A 88 -7.86 -4.10 5.93
C ASP A 88 -7.45 -2.67 6.25
N ILE A 89 -6.19 -2.32 6.00
CA ILE A 89 -5.66 -0.98 6.26
C ILE A 89 -4.92 -0.49 5.02
N VAL A 90 -5.21 0.74 4.61
CA VAL A 90 -4.46 1.44 3.56
C VAL A 90 -3.73 2.61 4.19
N HIS A 91 -2.41 2.62 4.10
CA HIS A 91 -1.57 3.70 4.61
C HIS A 91 -0.86 4.39 3.45
N ALA A 92 -1.30 5.61 3.14
CA ALA A 92 -0.67 6.43 2.12
C ALA A 92 0.48 7.23 2.74
N ARG A 93 1.67 7.13 2.13
CA ARG A 93 2.87 7.69 2.70
C ARG A 93 3.37 8.96 2.03
N SER A 94 2.59 9.53 1.12
CA SER A 94 2.90 10.85 0.57
C SER A 94 1.64 11.46 -0.04
N ARG A 95 1.74 12.74 -0.40
CA ARG A 95 0.57 13.55 -0.75
C ARG A 95 -0.23 13.00 -1.93
N LEU A 96 0.42 12.71 -3.06
CA LEU A 96 -0.30 12.26 -4.24
C LEU A 96 -0.89 10.86 -4.07
N PRO A 97 -0.15 9.87 -3.54
CA PRO A 97 -0.76 8.60 -3.18
C PRO A 97 -1.94 8.73 -2.23
N ALA A 98 -1.91 9.69 -1.29
CA ALA A 98 -3.03 9.91 -0.38
C ALA A 98 -4.30 10.29 -1.15
N TRP A 99 -4.20 11.18 -2.14
CA TRP A 99 -5.34 11.54 -2.97
C TRP A 99 -5.86 10.36 -3.78
N VAL A 100 -4.95 9.56 -4.37
CA VAL A 100 -5.33 8.37 -5.14
C VAL A 100 -6.07 7.38 -4.25
N CYS A 101 -5.56 7.12 -3.05
CA CYS A 101 -6.19 6.22 -2.09
C CYS A 101 -7.54 6.74 -1.64
N PHE A 102 -7.65 8.03 -1.36
CA PHE A 102 -8.89 8.66 -0.95
C PHE A 102 -9.99 8.44 -2.00
N PHE A 103 -9.69 8.72 -3.28
CA PHE A 103 -10.65 8.51 -4.34
C PHE A 103 -10.99 7.03 -4.50
N ALA A 104 -9.99 6.14 -4.44
CA ALA A 104 -10.23 4.71 -4.59
C ALA A 104 -11.17 4.18 -3.50
N ILE A 105 -10.94 4.57 -2.25
CA ILE A 105 -11.73 4.08 -1.12
C ILE A 105 -13.17 4.59 -1.19
N ASN A 106 -13.37 5.83 -1.67
CA ASN A 106 -14.71 6.38 -1.79
C ASN A 106 -15.58 5.66 -2.84
N PHE A 107 -14.98 4.93 -3.77
CA PHE A 107 -15.71 4.12 -4.75
C PHE A 107 -15.96 2.69 -4.28
N ILE A 108 -15.46 2.31 -3.09
CA ILE A 108 -15.67 0.98 -2.53
C ILE A 108 -16.88 1.02 -1.60
N ASN A 109 -17.68 -0.05 -1.62
CA ASN A 109 -18.81 -0.18 -0.71
C ASN A 109 -18.35 -0.02 0.74
N LYS A 110 -19.06 0.79 1.51
CA LYS A 110 -18.71 1.11 2.91
C LYS A 110 -18.48 -0.13 3.78
N ASN A 111 -19.22 -1.21 3.53
CA ASN A 111 -19.10 -2.44 4.30
C ASN A 111 -17.78 -3.18 4.04
N ASN A 112 -17.12 -2.89 2.91
CA ASN A 112 -15.88 -3.54 2.49
C ASN A 112 -14.72 -2.57 2.42
N SER A 113 -14.92 -1.34 2.88
CA SER A 113 -13.91 -0.29 2.81
C SER A 113 -12.83 -0.52 3.87
N PRO A 114 -11.55 -0.44 3.50
CA PRO A 114 -10.47 -0.55 4.48
C PRO A 114 -10.38 0.73 5.33
N ILE A 115 -9.66 0.62 6.43
CA ILE A 115 -9.28 1.80 7.23
C ILE A 115 -8.21 2.55 6.44
N PHE A 116 -8.42 3.85 6.27
CA PHE A 116 -7.47 4.72 5.55
C PHE A 116 -6.70 5.58 6.54
N ILE A 117 -5.36 5.53 6.42
CA ILE A 117 -4.44 6.35 7.23
C ILE A 117 -3.61 7.24 6.32
#